data_4d42fc1c1ffa5fb754104bcddeeeb899
#
_entry.id   4d42fc1c1ffa5fb754104bcddeeeb899
#
_cell.length_a   1.000
_cell.length_b   1.000
_cell.length_c   1.000
_cell.angle_alpha   90.00
_cell.angle_beta   90.00
_cell.angle_gamma   90.00
#
_symmetry.space_group_name_H-M   'P 1'
#
loop_
_entity.id
_entity.type
_entity.pdbx_description
1 polymer ?
#
loop_
_entity_poly.entity_id
_entity_poly.type
_entity_poly.pdbx_seq_one_letter_code
_entity_poly.pdbx_strand_id
1 'polypeptide(L)' 'MTGSVAEASDQASSLTLSASEQVALRSAMESYVTELRSEIGRTERYELRQQLKSMRMLLEGVLRRLGEAKEEGS' A
#
# COMPACT_ATOMS: atom_id res chain seq x y z
N MET A 1 -18.26 -2.62 -17.76
CA MET A 1 -18.04 -1.62 -17.16
C MET A 1 -17.32 -1.66 -15.98
N THR A 2 -17.40 -2.64 -15.37
CA THR A 2 -16.67 -2.75 -14.15
C THR A 2 -15.21 -2.81 -14.34
N GLY A 3 -14.75 -3.25 -15.44
CA GLY A 3 -13.31 -3.31 -15.65
C GLY A 3 -12.66 -1.96 -15.71
N SER A 4 -13.38 -0.99 -16.14
CA SER A 4 -12.80 0.31 -16.24
C SER A 4 -12.60 0.92 -14.89
N VAL A 5 -13.25 0.43 -13.89
CA VAL A 5 -13.06 0.95 -12.57
C VAL A 5 -11.63 0.71 -12.11
N ALA A 6 -11.11 -0.46 -12.34
CA ALA A 6 -9.77 -0.77 -11.93
C ALA A 6 -8.75 0.08 -12.66
N GLU A 7 -8.97 0.28 -13.92
CA GLU A 7 -8.04 1.09 -14.67
C GLU A 7 -8.08 2.52 -14.23
N ALA A 8 -9.25 3.01 -13.97
CA ALA A 8 -9.38 4.38 -13.55
C ALA A 8 -8.67 4.59 -12.24
N SER A 9 -8.77 3.66 -11.34
CA SER A 9 -8.15 3.86 -10.06
C SER A 9 -6.64 3.86 -10.17
N ASP A 10 -6.11 3.16 -11.14
CA ASP A 10 -4.67 3.11 -11.27
C ASP A 10 -4.09 4.41 -11.76
N GLN A 11 -4.81 5.12 -12.57
CA GLN A 11 -4.27 6.31 -13.15
C GLN A 11 -4.84 7.57 -12.62
N ALA A 12 -6.11 7.56 -12.36
CA ALA A 12 -6.79 8.76 -12.01
C ALA A 12 -7.14 8.86 -10.57
N SER A 13 -6.73 7.92 -9.79
CA SER A 13 -7.10 7.91 -8.43
C SER A 13 -6.60 9.11 -7.72
N SER A 14 -7.47 9.85 -7.10
CA SER A 14 -7.12 10.98 -6.33
C SER A 14 -7.91 10.90 -5.05
N LEU A 15 -7.24 10.77 -3.94
CA LEU A 15 -7.88 10.53 -2.68
C LEU A 15 -7.47 11.58 -1.69
N THR A 16 -8.44 12.27 -1.13
CA THR A 16 -8.17 13.28 -0.14
C THR A 16 -8.50 12.74 1.24
N LEU A 17 -7.53 12.74 2.10
CA LEU A 17 -7.70 12.22 3.44
C LEU A 17 -7.43 13.31 4.47
N SER A 18 -8.16 13.27 5.57
CA SER A 18 -7.86 14.15 6.68
C SER A 18 -6.55 13.71 7.33
N ALA A 19 -6.00 14.55 8.16
CA ALA A 19 -4.77 14.21 8.85
C ALA A 19 -4.94 12.95 9.70
N SER A 20 -6.05 12.85 10.38
CA SER A 20 -6.31 11.68 11.20
C SER A 20 -6.42 10.42 10.36
N GLU A 21 -7.07 10.55 9.21
CA GLU A 21 -7.23 9.41 8.33
C GLU A 21 -5.89 8.96 7.77
N GLN A 22 -5.03 9.92 7.45
CA GLN A 22 -3.71 9.58 6.95
C GLN A 22 -2.90 8.82 7.98
N VAL A 23 -2.95 9.27 9.21
CA VAL A 23 -2.22 8.62 10.28
C VAL A 23 -2.73 7.20 10.49
N ALA A 24 -4.04 7.05 10.52
CA ALA A 24 -4.63 5.74 10.76
C ALA A 24 -4.30 4.79 9.63
N LEU A 25 -4.39 5.28 8.40
CA LEU A 25 -4.12 4.43 7.25
C LEU A 25 -2.65 4.03 7.21
N ARG A 26 -1.77 4.98 7.47
CA ARG A 26 -0.36 4.67 7.46
C ARG A 26 -0.02 3.64 8.52
N SER A 27 -0.56 3.80 9.71
CA SER A 27 -0.30 2.87 10.78
C SER A 27 -0.77 1.46 10.42
N ALA A 28 -1.97 1.36 9.85
CA ALA A 28 -2.49 0.07 9.46
C ALA A 28 -1.64 -0.57 8.36
N MET A 29 -1.21 0.22 7.42
CA MET A 29 -0.40 -0.30 6.32
C MET A 29 0.98 -0.73 6.80
N GLU A 30 1.57 0.01 7.73
CA GLU A 30 2.86 -0.37 8.26
C GLU A 30 2.79 -1.71 8.99
N SER A 31 1.71 -1.91 9.73
CA SER A 31 1.52 -3.18 10.40
C SER A 31 1.37 -4.31 9.41
N TYR A 32 0.60 -4.05 8.35
CA TYR A 32 0.36 -5.07 7.35
C TYR A 32 1.65 -5.40 6.59
N VAL A 33 2.44 -4.40 6.27
CA VAL A 33 3.72 -4.63 5.59
C VAL A 33 4.63 -5.48 6.46
N THR A 34 4.65 -5.22 7.75
CA THR A 34 5.45 -6.01 8.66
C THR A 34 5.01 -7.48 8.63
N GLU A 35 3.71 -7.69 8.62
CA GLU A 35 3.19 -9.05 8.54
C GLU A 35 3.51 -9.70 7.20
N LEU A 36 3.46 -8.92 6.13
CA LEU A 36 3.81 -9.45 4.83
C LEU A 36 5.27 -9.90 4.77
N ARG A 37 6.16 -9.12 5.36
CA ARG A 37 7.56 -9.50 5.38
C ARG A 37 7.76 -10.82 6.11
N SER A 38 7.05 -10.98 7.21
CA SER A 38 7.14 -12.21 7.97
C SER A 38 6.58 -13.38 7.15
N GLU A 39 5.47 -13.14 6.48
CA GLU A 39 4.85 -14.17 5.67
C GLU A 39 5.75 -14.57 4.50
N ILE A 40 6.39 -13.60 3.88
CA ILE A 40 7.30 -13.88 2.78
C ILE A 40 8.44 -14.77 3.26
N GLY A 41 8.95 -14.49 4.45
CA GLY A 41 10.03 -15.29 4.99
C GLY A 41 9.65 -16.73 5.27
N ARG A 42 8.37 -16.98 5.54
CA ARG A 42 7.90 -18.32 5.83
C ARG A 42 7.33 -19.04 4.63
N THR A 43 7.15 -18.34 3.53
CA THR A 43 6.49 -18.91 2.37
C THR A 43 7.49 -19.64 1.49
N GLU A 44 7.22 -20.90 1.23
CA GLU A 44 8.11 -21.69 0.40
C GLU A 44 7.67 -21.79 -1.04
N ARG A 45 6.40 -21.53 -1.29
CA ARG A 45 5.88 -21.62 -2.65
C ARG A 45 6.30 -20.38 -3.42
N TYR A 46 7.00 -20.62 -4.52
CA TYR A 46 7.60 -19.52 -5.26
C TYR A 46 6.57 -18.51 -5.77
N GLU A 47 5.49 -19.00 -6.35
CA GLU A 47 4.51 -18.11 -6.93
C GLU A 47 3.84 -17.24 -5.86
N LEU A 48 3.48 -17.86 -4.75
CA LEU A 48 2.85 -17.12 -3.70
C LEU A 48 3.81 -16.10 -3.11
N ARG A 49 5.05 -16.49 -2.99
CA ARG A 49 6.06 -15.59 -2.46
C ARG A 49 6.21 -14.36 -3.34
N GLN A 50 6.18 -14.57 -4.67
CA GLN A 50 6.29 -13.44 -5.58
C GLN A 50 5.08 -12.52 -5.48
N GLN A 51 3.91 -13.07 -5.30
CA GLN A 51 2.72 -12.26 -5.13
C GLN A 51 2.79 -11.43 -3.87
N LEU A 52 3.26 -12.02 -2.79
CA LEU A 52 3.39 -11.29 -1.54
C LEU A 52 4.42 -10.18 -1.65
N LYS A 53 5.51 -10.45 -2.34
CA LYS A 53 6.53 -9.43 -2.54
C LYS A 53 5.99 -8.26 -3.36
N SER A 54 5.22 -8.56 -4.38
CA SER A 54 4.64 -7.52 -5.21
C SER A 54 3.71 -6.64 -4.38
N MET A 55 2.89 -7.27 -3.57
CA MET A 55 1.98 -6.50 -2.73
C MET A 55 2.76 -5.64 -1.75
N ARG A 56 3.82 -6.18 -1.17
CA ARG A 56 4.63 -5.40 -0.24
C ARG A 56 5.22 -4.17 -0.93
N MET A 57 5.71 -4.35 -2.14
CA MET A 57 6.31 -3.23 -2.85
C MET A 57 5.30 -2.14 -3.16
N LEU A 58 4.10 -2.54 -3.54
CA LEU A 58 3.05 -1.56 -3.80
C LEU A 58 2.69 -0.79 -2.55
N LEU A 59 2.55 -1.49 -1.44
CA LEU A 59 2.17 -0.84 -0.20
C LEU A 59 3.29 0.06 0.31
N GLU A 60 4.53 -0.35 0.14
CA GLU A 60 5.64 0.51 0.54
C GLU A 60 5.68 1.77 -0.28
N GLY A 61 5.31 1.68 -1.56
CA GLY A 61 5.22 2.85 -2.39
C GLY A 61 4.15 3.81 -1.92
N VAL A 62 3.00 3.28 -1.52
CA VAL A 62 1.93 4.11 -1.01
C VAL A 62 2.34 4.75 0.31
N LEU A 63 3.00 4.00 1.17
CA LEU A 63 3.48 4.55 2.43
C LEU A 63 4.43 5.71 2.21
N ARG A 64 5.29 5.59 1.22
CA ARG A 64 6.21 6.67 0.92
C ARG A 64 5.46 7.92 0.47
N ARG A 65 4.42 7.74 -0.33
CA ARG A 65 3.63 8.88 -0.76
C ARG A 65 2.89 9.52 0.40
N LEU A 66 2.39 8.72 1.32
CA LEU A 66 1.72 9.25 2.48
C LEU A 66 2.68 10.07 3.33
N GLY A 67 3.90 9.62 3.44
CA GLY A 67 4.90 10.37 4.17
C GLY A 67 5.25 11.66 3.50
N GLU A 68 5.35 11.64 2.18
CA GLU A 68 5.66 12.86 1.45
C GLU A 68 4.55 13.87 1.55
N ALA A 69 3.31 13.41 1.45
CA ALA A 69 2.19 14.31 1.57
C ALA A 69 2.16 14.94 2.94
N LYS A 70 2.48 14.18 3.94
CA LYS A 70 2.50 14.71 5.29
C LYS A 70 3.55 15.78 5.45
N GLU A 71 4.71 15.53 4.87
CA GLU A 71 5.77 16.50 4.97
C GLU A 71 5.42 17.79 4.26
N GLU A 72 4.80 17.67 3.13
CA GLU A 72 4.42 18.88 2.42
C GLU A 72 3.37 19.65 3.17
N GLY A 73 2.49 18.95 3.84
CA GLY A 73 1.47 19.62 4.61
C GLY A 73 2.01 20.35 5.80
N SER A 74 3.14 20.00 6.25
CA SER A 74 3.70 20.71 7.37
C SER A 74 4.65 21.78 6.86
#